data_ff395471312a61e95b3fd9065106b61f
#
_entry.id   ff395471312a61e95b3fd9065106b61f
#
_cell.length_a   1.000
_cell.length_b   1.000
_cell.length_c   1.000
_cell.angle_alpha   90.00
_cell.angle_beta   90.00
_cell.angle_gamma   90.00
#
_symmetry.space_group_name_H-M   'P 1'
#
loop_
_entity.id
_entity.type
_entity.pdbx_description
1 polymer ?
#
loop_
_entity_poly.entity_id
_entity_poly.type
_entity_poly.pdbx_seq_one_letter_code
_entity_poly.pdbx_strand_id
1 'polypeptide(L)'
;MTVDLGIVVSDLNKAAKFYTEVIGLTEVKGFSVSGERTAEFGLADNQPITVRRFVLNDGKNGSSLKIMAFPDAPGKKTDQKFIHSSLGFSYLTIFVNDMDAAVARAKKAGVKMQGKTPSKLGGSNYLTVYRDPDGNFIELIGPMKE
;
A
#
# COMPACT_ATOMS: atom_id res chain seq x y z
N MET A 1 -14.87 -7.94 -12.36
CA MET A 1 -13.39 -7.80 -12.53
C MET A 1 -12.85 -7.17 -11.27
N THR A 2 -11.78 -7.71 -10.70
CA THR A 2 -11.09 -7.18 -9.50
C THR A 2 -9.62 -6.92 -9.85
N VAL A 3 -8.95 -6.10 -9.06
CA VAL A 3 -7.53 -5.79 -9.23
C VAL A 3 -6.78 -6.18 -7.97
N ASP A 4 -5.69 -6.91 -8.14
CA ASP A 4 -4.69 -7.10 -7.08
C ASP A 4 -3.43 -6.32 -7.44
N LEU A 5 -2.94 -5.52 -6.50
CA LEU A 5 -1.69 -4.79 -6.63
C LEU A 5 -0.59 -5.51 -5.85
N GLY A 6 0.50 -5.85 -6.52
CA GLY A 6 1.71 -6.40 -5.88
C GLY A 6 2.77 -5.33 -5.70
N ILE A 7 3.36 -5.24 -4.49
CA ILE A 7 4.49 -4.37 -4.20
C ILE A 7 5.62 -5.15 -3.53
N VAL A 8 6.84 -4.84 -3.90
CA VAL A 8 8.05 -5.33 -3.23
C VAL A 8 8.42 -4.32 -2.15
N VAL A 9 8.64 -4.81 -0.94
CA VAL A 9 8.96 -3.99 0.23
C VAL A 9 10.29 -4.40 0.84
N SER A 10 10.97 -3.47 1.49
CA SER A 10 12.26 -3.75 2.16
C SER A 10 12.08 -4.53 3.46
N ASP A 11 10.96 -4.36 4.15
CA ASP A 11 10.65 -5.00 5.44
C ASP A 11 9.16 -5.36 5.49
N LEU A 12 8.86 -6.67 5.41
CA LEU A 12 7.49 -7.19 5.43
C LEU A 12 6.71 -6.82 6.68
N ASN A 13 7.35 -6.80 7.85
CA ASN A 13 6.66 -6.53 9.11
C ASN A 13 6.33 -5.04 9.25
N LYS A 14 7.26 -4.15 8.89
CA LYS A 14 7.01 -2.70 8.88
C LYS A 14 5.93 -2.33 7.89
N ALA A 15 5.99 -2.89 6.68
CA ALA A 15 4.96 -2.64 5.67
C ALA A 15 3.60 -3.17 6.12
N ALA A 16 3.52 -4.40 6.61
CA ALA A 16 2.27 -4.97 7.13
C ALA A 16 1.66 -4.12 8.23
N LYS A 17 2.47 -3.68 9.20
CA LYS A 17 2.02 -2.79 10.28
C LYS A 17 1.47 -1.47 9.74
N PHE A 18 2.14 -0.86 8.76
CA PHE A 18 1.64 0.35 8.12
C PHE A 18 0.28 0.13 7.44
N TYR A 19 0.16 -0.91 6.61
CA TYR A 19 -1.10 -1.14 5.88
C TYR A 19 -2.26 -1.56 6.78
N THR A 20 -2.00 -2.22 7.92
CA THR A 20 -3.06 -2.57 8.89
C THR A 20 -3.38 -1.42 9.85
N GLU A 21 -2.39 -0.84 10.51
CA GLU A 21 -2.62 0.11 11.60
C GLU A 21 -2.86 1.55 11.12
N VAL A 22 -2.22 1.96 10.01
CA VAL A 22 -2.35 3.32 9.47
C VAL A 22 -3.44 3.38 8.42
N ILE A 23 -3.33 2.53 7.40
CA ILE A 23 -4.30 2.52 6.29
C ILE A 23 -5.61 1.86 6.71
N GLY A 24 -5.56 0.82 7.54
CA GLY A 24 -6.74 0.13 8.04
C GLY A 24 -7.18 -1.04 7.17
N LEU A 25 -6.27 -1.63 6.40
CA LEU A 25 -6.54 -2.85 5.64
C LEU A 25 -6.58 -4.07 6.57
N THR A 26 -7.32 -5.09 6.18
CA THR A 26 -7.38 -6.36 6.91
C THR A 26 -6.42 -7.37 6.28
N GLU A 27 -5.49 -7.88 7.07
CA GLU A 27 -4.64 -8.97 6.63
C GLU A 27 -5.42 -10.29 6.59
N VAL A 28 -5.27 -11.01 5.48
CA VAL A 28 -5.89 -12.32 5.27
C VAL A 28 -4.80 -13.34 4.91
N LYS A 29 -5.19 -14.62 4.80
CA LYS A 29 -4.25 -15.68 4.45
C LYS A 29 -3.49 -15.34 3.16
N GLY A 30 -2.18 -15.28 3.27
CA GLY A 30 -1.24 -15.14 2.16
C GLY A 30 -0.90 -16.49 1.53
N PHE A 31 0.13 -16.50 0.70
CA PHE A 31 0.61 -17.70 0.02
C PHE A 31 2.10 -17.59 -0.31
N SER A 32 2.71 -18.71 -0.68
CA SER A 32 4.09 -18.74 -1.15
C SER A 32 4.17 -19.40 -2.53
N VAL A 33 5.17 -18.99 -3.30
CA VAL A 33 5.47 -19.51 -4.64
C VAL A 33 6.96 -19.89 -4.67
N SER A 34 7.28 -21.08 -5.16
CA SER A 34 8.68 -21.52 -5.28
C SER A 34 9.43 -20.70 -6.34
N GLY A 35 10.77 -20.66 -6.22
CA GLY A 35 11.61 -19.98 -7.21
C GLY A 35 11.43 -20.53 -8.62
N GLU A 36 11.32 -21.84 -8.77
CA GLU A 36 11.05 -22.48 -10.06
C GLU A 36 9.73 -21.96 -10.71
N ARG A 37 8.66 -21.86 -9.92
CA ARG A 37 7.38 -21.33 -10.41
C ARG A 37 7.44 -19.83 -10.74
N THR A 38 8.18 -19.04 -9.97
CA THR A 38 8.34 -17.60 -10.27
C THR A 38 9.14 -17.38 -11.54
N ALA A 39 10.16 -18.23 -11.80
CA ALA A 39 10.90 -18.22 -13.07
C ALA A 39 10.02 -18.66 -14.24
N GLU A 40 9.23 -19.72 -14.08
CA GLU A 40 8.26 -20.19 -15.08
C GLU A 40 7.26 -19.10 -15.48
N PHE A 41 6.80 -18.28 -14.50
CA PHE A 41 5.90 -17.14 -14.75
C PHE A 41 6.59 -15.92 -15.35
N GLY A 42 7.92 -15.89 -15.39
CA GLY A 42 8.69 -14.73 -15.81
C GLY A 42 8.62 -13.54 -14.84
N LEU A 43 8.27 -13.79 -13.56
CA LEU A 43 8.09 -12.75 -12.56
C LEU A 43 9.36 -12.47 -11.76
N ALA A 44 10.17 -13.48 -11.51
CA ALA A 44 11.41 -13.34 -10.77
C ALA A 44 12.46 -14.35 -11.28
N ASP A 45 13.73 -13.99 -11.12
CA ASP A 45 14.86 -14.84 -11.47
C ASP A 45 15.06 -15.94 -10.42
N ASN A 46 14.22 -16.96 -10.50
CA ASN A 46 14.24 -18.14 -9.61
C ASN A 46 14.19 -17.81 -8.09
N GLN A 47 13.71 -16.61 -7.75
CA GLN A 47 13.53 -16.19 -6.36
C GLN A 47 12.19 -16.68 -5.82
N PRO A 48 12.15 -17.38 -4.68
CA PRO A 48 10.89 -17.74 -4.04
C PRO A 48 10.20 -16.49 -3.49
N ILE A 49 8.87 -16.49 -3.50
CA ILE A 49 8.06 -15.38 -3.00
C ILE A 49 7.20 -15.87 -1.85
N THR A 50 7.22 -15.13 -0.73
CA THR A 50 6.20 -15.21 0.31
C THR A 50 5.37 -13.95 0.27
N VAL A 51 4.06 -14.10 0.02
CA VAL A 51 3.11 -13.01 -0.13
C VAL A 51 2.27 -12.88 1.13
N ARG A 52 2.25 -11.69 1.73
CA ARG A 52 1.24 -11.26 2.69
C ARG A 52 0.17 -10.49 1.93
N ARG A 53 -1.10 -10.79 2.21
CA ARG A 53 -2.24 -10.26 1.45
C ARG A 53 -3.16 -9.45 2.35
N PHE A 54 -3.58 -8.29 1.85
CA PHE A 54 -4.43 -7.34 2.57
C PHE A 54 -5.65 -7.01 1.72
N VAL A 55 -6.81 -6.97 2.33
CA VAL A 55 -8.08 -6.66 1.66
C VAL A 55 -8.67 -5.36 2.19
N LEU A 56 -9.42 -4.68 1.33
CA LEU A 56 -9.99 -3.37 1.64
C LEU A 56 -11.35 -3.45 2.34
N ASN A 57 -12.07 -4.54 2.16
CA ASN A 57 -13.39 -4.77 2.77
C ASN A 57 -13.43 -6.16 3.43
N ASP A 58 -14.58 -6.82 3.41
CA ASP A 58 -14.76 -8.19 3.92
C ASP A 58 -14.03 -9.26 3.08
N GLY A 59 -13.33 -8.85 2.02
CA GLY A 59 -12.48 -9.69 1.18
C GLY A 59 -13.22 -10.60 0.20
N LYS A 60 -14.54 -10.56 0.15
CA LYS A 60 -15.29 -11.51 -0.68
C LYS A 60 -15.30 -11.18 -2.17
N ASN A 61 -15.21 -9.90 -2.54
CA ASN A 61 -15.18 -9.46 -3.95
C ASN A 61 -14.34 -8.20 -4.17
N GLY A 62 -13.39 -7.92 -3.29
CA GLY A 62 -12.61 -6.70 -3.30
C GLY A 62 -11.25 -6.84 -3.96
N SER A 63 -10.66 -5.72 -4.29
CA SER A 63 -9.25 -5.62 -4.65
C SER A 63 -8.37 -5.94 -3.44
N SER A 64 -7.19 -6.49 -3.68
CA SER A 64 -6.24 -6.77 -2.62
C SER A 64 -4.86 -6.16 -2.90
N LEU A 65 -4.17 -5.84 -1.82
CA LEU A 65 -2.76 -5.50 -1.84
C LEU A 65 -1.95 -6.73 -1.43
N LYS A 66 -0.95 -7.06 -2.22
CA LYS A 66 0.02 -8.14 -1.96
C LYS A 66 1.36 -7.51 -1.68
N ILE A 67 1.95 -7.77 -0.53
CA ILE A 67 3.31 -7.33 -0.23
C ILE A 67 4.24 -8.53 -0.16
N MET A 68 5.44 -8.35 -0.68
CA MET A 68 6.48 -9.38 -0.70
C MET A 68 7.86 -8.76 -0.52
N ALA A 69 8.82 -9.54 -0.02
CA ALA A 69 10.21 -9.14 0.09
C ALA A 69 11.11 -10.23 -0.47
N PHE A 70 12.25 -9.81 -0.97
CA PHE A 70 13.31 -10.68 -1.50
C PHE A 70 14.60 -10.43 -0.71
N PRO A 71 14.79 -11.10 0.46
CA PRO A 71 15.96 -10.84 1.32
C PRO A 71 17.28 -11.15 0.63
N ASP A 72 17.30 -12.18 -0.22
CA ASP A 72 18.51 -12.62 -0.94
C ASP A 72 18.73 -11.85 -2.26
N ALA A 73 17.73 -11.10 -2.72
CA ALA A 73 17.78 -10.29 -3.93
C ALA A 73 17.04 -8.95 -3.72
N PRO A 74 17.52 -8.10 -2.80
CA PRO A 74 16.81 -6.88 -2.42
C PRO A 74 16.67 -5.93 -3.59
N GLY A 75 15.46 -5.39 -3.77
CA GLY A 75 15.16 -4.38 -4.77
C GLY A 75 15.90 -3.07 -4.52
N LYS A 76 16.20 -2.35 -5.61
CA LYS A 76 16.78 -1.02 -5.53
C LYS A 76 15.69 0.01 -5.27
N LYS A 77 15.97 0.97 -4.38
CA LYS A 77 15.08 2.10 -4.14
C LYS A 77 15.09 3.03 -5.36
N THR A 78 13.90 3.38 -5.85
CA THR A 78 13.73 4.36 -6.94
C THR A 78 13.71 5.78 -6.37
N ASP A 79 13.88 6.79 -7.23
CA ASP A 79 13.62 8.18 -6.84
C ASP A 79 12.11 8.37 -6.67
N GLN A 80 11.69 8.64 -5.44
CA GLN A 80 10.31 8.86 -5.06
C GLN A 80 10.08 10.25 -4.47
N LYS A 81 10.94 11.21 -4.81
CA LYS A 81 10.79 12.60 -4.33
C LYS A 81 9.40 13.14 -4.69
N PHE A 82 8.98 12.93 -5.93
CA PHE A 82 7.65 13.27 -6.45
C PHE A 82 7.10 12.12 -7.29
N ILE A 83 5.80 12.11 -7.57
CA ILE A 83 5.16 11.06 -8.38
C ILE A 83 5.71 10.99 -9.82
N HIS A 84 6.33 12.05 -10.33
CA HIS A 84 6.95 12.11 -11.66
C HIS A 84 8.47 11.86 -11.64
N SER A 85 9.06 11.58 -10.49
CA SER A 85 10.52 11.38 -10.40
C SER A 85 11.00 10.08 -11.04
N SER A 86 10.14 9.07 -11.12
CA SER A 86 10.44 7.78 -11.76
C SER A 86 9.25 7.31 -12.60
N LEU A 87 9.53 6.55 -13.65
CA LEU A 87 8.48 5.89 -14.43
C LEU A 87 7.94 4.66 -13.69
N GLY A 88 6.68 4.33 -13.92
CA GLY A 88 6.01 3.16 -13.35
C GLY A 88 4.79 3.54 -12.50
N PHE A 89 4.36 2.63 -11.64
CA PHE A 89 3.27 2.89 -10.69
C PHE A 89 3.73 3.91 -9.66
N SER A 90 3.05 5.06 -9.57
CA SER A 90 3.51 6.21 -8.80
C SER A 90 2.81 6.36 -7.46
N TYR A 91 1.54 5.97 -7.37
CA TYR A 91 0.76 6.06 -6.14
C TYR A 91 -0.41 5.07 -6.13
N LEU A 92 -0.91 4.79 -4.95
CA LEU A 92 -2.12 4.01 -4.72
C LEU A 92 -3.18 4.92 -4.11
N THR A 93 -4.36 5.00 -4.73
CA THR A 93 -5.51 5.69 -4.15
C THR A 93 -6.48 4.68 -3.53
N ILE A 94 -6.86 4.92 -2.29
CA ILE A 94 -7.85 4.14 -1.55
C ILE A 94 -9.00 5.05 -1.15
N PHE A 95 -10.21 4.69 -1.53
CA PHE A 95 -11.41 5.40 -1.09
C PHE A 95 -11.85 4.89 0.27
N VAL A 96 -12.03 5.81 1.21
CA VAL A 96 -12.43 5.51 2.59
C VAL A 96 -13.81 6.11 2.88
N ASN A 97 -14.58 5.46 3.75
CA ASN A 97 -15.91 5.93 4.14
C ASN A 97 -15.88 6.94 5.32
N ASP A 98 -14.74 7.02 6.00
CA ASP A 98 -14.53 7.90 7.17
C ASP A 98 -13.09 8.39 7.19
N MET A 99 -12.88 9.61 6.72
CA MET A 99 -11.54 10.23 6.68
C MET A 99 -11.08 10.62 8.08
N ASP A 100 -11.98 11.01 8.99
CA ASP A 100 -11.61 11.36 10.38
C ASP A 100 -10.98 10.16 11.08
N ALA A 101 -11.59 8.98 10.93
CA ALA A 101 -11.02 7.75 11.48
C ALA A 101 -9.66 7.39 10.83
N ALA A 102 -9.51 7.60 9.52
CA ALA A 102 -8.25 7.35 8.82
C ALA A 102 -7.13 8.29 9.32
N VAL A 103 -7.43 9.58 9.45
CA VAL A 103 -6.48 10.58 9.99
C VAL A 103 -6.11 10.26 11.45
N ALA A 104 -7.09 9.84 12.27
CA ALA A 104 -6.84 9.45 13.65
C ALA A 104 -5.88 8.24 13.76
N ARG A 105 -6.04 7.22 12.91
CA ARG A 105 -5.11 6.07 12.85
C ARG A 105 -3.68 6.51 12.52
N ALA A 106 -3.53 7.34 11.48
CA ALA A 106 -2.21 7.84 11.07
C ALA A 106 -1.53 8.66 12.18
N LYS A 107 -2.27 9.55 12.84
CA LYS A 107 -1.79 10.33 13.99
C LYS A 107 -1.35 9.43 15.14
N LYS A 108 -2.17 8.42 15.50
CA LYS A 108 -1.85 7.45 16.56
C LYS A 108 -0.56 6.68 16.25
N ALA A 109 -0.32 6.35 15.00
CA ALA A 109 0.88 5.66 14.54
C ALA A 109 2.09 6.60 14.33
N GLY A 110 1.95 7.92 14.54
CA GLY A 110 3.01 8.91 14.34
C GLY A 110 3.38 9.14 12.86
N VAL A 111 2.50 8.78 11.92
CA VAL A 111 2.73 8.94 10.49
C VAL A 111 2.28 10.32 10.04
N LYS A 112 3.19 11.04 9.38
CA LYS A 112 2.93 12.40 8.89
C LYS A 112 2.23 12.39 7.54
N MET A 113 1.23 13.25 7.39
CA MET A 113 0.65 13.59 6.08
C MET A 113 1.64 14.39 5.23
N GLN A 114 1.56 14.22 3.93
CA GLN A 114 2.37 14.97 2.97
C GLN A 114 1.68 16.26 2.54
N GLY A 115 2.47 17.26 2.18
CA GLY A 115 1.98 18.54 1.70
C GLY A 115 1.08 19.25 2.72
N LYS A 116 0.05 19.93 2.21
CA LYS A 116 -0.98 20.62 3.01
C LYS A 116 -2.27 19.79 3.06
N THR A 117 -2.15 18.49 3.34
CA THR A 117 -3.33 17.62 3.48
C THR A 117 -3.75 17.48 4.96
N PRO A 118 -5.03 17.26 5.27
CA PRO A 118 -6.17 17.01 4.37
C PRO A 118 -6.51 18.21 3.49
N SER A 119 -6.77 17.97 2.21
CA SER A 119 -7.16 19.00 1.24
C SER A 119 -8.56 18.71 0.71
N LYS A 120 -9.44 19.72 0.72
CA LYS A 120 -10.82 19.58 0.23
C LYS A 120 -10.85 19.42 -1.29
N LEU A 121 -11.49 18.37 -1.78
CA LEU A 121 -11.65 18.11 -3.22
C LEU A 121 -12.99 18.63 -3.76
N GLY A 122 -14.03 18.56 -2.94
CA GLY A 122 -15.37 19.00 -3.28
C GLY A 122 -16.42 18.27 -2.44
N GLY A 123 -17.55 18.90 -2.17
CA GLY A 123 -18.55 18.38 -1.25
C GLY A 123 -17.94 18.11 0.12
N SER A 124 -18.17 16.91 0.65
CA SER A 124 -17.58 16.43 1.89
C SER A 124 -16.25 15.68 1.71
N ASN A 125 -15.77 15.50 0.48
CA ASN A 125 -14.58 14.69 0.21
C ASN A 125 -13.28 15.46 0.40
N TYR A 126 -12.34 14.83 1.07
CA TYR A 126 -10.98 15.29 1.31
C TYR A 126 -9.97 14.26 0.81
N LEU A 127 -8.79 14.75 0.47
CA LEU A 127 -7.61 13.97 0.11
C LEU A 127 -6.59 14.07 1.24
N THR A 128 -6.05 12.92 1.64
CA THR A 128 -4.82 12.86 2.44
C THR A 128 -3.77 12.04 1.70
N VAL A 129 -2.50 12.39 1.89
CA VAL A 129 -1.38 11.66 1.29
C VAL A 129 -0.42 11.24 2.38
N TYR A 130 0.00 10.00 2.34
CA TYR A 130 0.99 9.40 3.22
C TYR A 130 2.13 8.77 2.43
N ARG A 131 3.22 8.46 3.11
CA ARG A 131 4.28 7.60 2.60
C ARG A 131 4.28 6.30 3.39
N ASP A 132 4.34 5.18 2.68
CA ASP A 132 4.61 3.90 3.32
C ASP A 132 6.08 3.82 3.79
N PRO A 133 6.51 2.76 4.51
CA PRO A 133 7.88 2.64 4.99
C PRO A 133 8.97 2.68 3.91
N ASP A 134 8.64 2.31 2.67
CA ASP A 134 9.56 2.35 1.53
C ASP A 134 9.48 3.64 0.73
N GLY A 135 8.57 4.54 1.09
CA GLY A 135 8.39 5.85 0.48
C GLY A 135 7.34 5.91 -0.63
N ASN A 136 6.56 4.84 -0.84
CA ASN A 136 5.48 4.84 -1.81
C ASN A 136 4.37 5.81 -1.39
N PHE A 137 3.82 6.53 -2.35
CA PHE A 137 2.70 7.44 -2.10
C PHE A 137 1.39 6.69 -1.96
N ILE A 138 0.70 6.93 -0.86
CA ILE A 138 -0.64 6.39 -0.58
C ILE A 138 -1.60 7.55 -0.39
N GLU A 139 -2.58 7.65 -1.27
CA GLU A 139 -3.67 8.62 -1.17
C GLU A 139 -4.88 7.97 -0.52
N LEU A 140 -5.51 8.68 0.40
CA LEU A 140 -6.85 8.35 0.87
C LEU A 140 -7.80 9.45 0.43
N ILE A 141 -8.95 9.06 -0.11
CA ILE A 141 -10.03 9.97 -0.50
C ILE A 141 -11.32 9.54 0.19
N GLY A 142 -12.00 10.46 0.83
CA GLY A 142 -13.28 10.19 1.47
C GLY A 142 -13.87 11.37 2.23
N PRO A 143 -15.08 11.19 2.78
CA PRO A 143 -15.75 12.23 3.53
C PRO A 143 -15.05 12.49 4.86
N MET A 144 -14.97 13.78 5.23
CA MET A 144 -14.45 14.29 6.49
C MET A 144 -15.44 15.28 7.06
N LYS A 145 -15.63 15.24 8.36
CA LYS A 145 -16.46 16.23 9.07
C LYS A 145 -15.76 17.60 9.07
N GLU A 146 -16.52 18.65 8.86
CA GLU A 146 -16.04 20.03 8.94
C GLU A 146 -15.80 20.45 10.39
#